data_cc0a95acd88e9e15a3737b7fca0ade3c
#
_entry.id   cc0a95acd88e9e15a3737b7fca0ade3c
#
_cell.length_a   1.000
_cell.length_b   1.000
_cell.length_c   1.000
_cell.angle_alpha   90.00
_cell.angle_beta   90.00
_cell.angle_gamma   90.00
#
_symmetry.space_group_name_H-M   'P 1'
#
loop_
_entity.id
_entity.type
_entity.pdbx_description
1 polymer ?
#
loop_
_entity_poly.entity_id
_entity_poly.type
_entity_poly.pdbx_seq_one_letter_code
_entity_poly.pdbx_strand_id
1 'polypeptide(L)'
;MSDNHTPSNERAAWDALLVDIVDYVRDARIDSPLAFQAAHHCLLDTLGCGLEALSFPACSKLLGPLVPGISVVDGARVPGTHYVLDPVQAAFNIGAMVRWLDFNDTWLAAEWGHPSDNLGGILAVLDWLGRNAQALRRPPPTVHDVLLAMIKAHEIQGVLALQNSFNRVGLDHVVLVKVATTAVVSQLLGLDRERMLNAVSLAWIDGQALRTYRHAPNTGSRKSWAAGDATSRGVRLALMAASGEMGYPSVLSAPTWGFEAVSMHGQALTLGRPLGSYVMENVLFKISYPAEFHGQTAVEAAVTLHQQLRAMERRVEDIAHIAIRTQEACIRIIDKQGPLHNPADRDHCVQYMVAIALLHGRLVAEDYEDDVAADPRIDALRAKMACHEDPQLSADYLDPDKRSIANGLSVRFTDGSELPEVLVEYPLGHARRREEGIPLLMDKFRRHLAHRFPTAQQQRIWAASLDPVTLAAMPVTDYVDLYLPG
;
A
#
# COMPACT_ATOMS: atom_id res chain seq x y z
N MET A 1 -33.87 -36.84 -3.73
CA MET A 1 -33.08 -37.90 -3.09
C MET A 1 -31.87 -37.23 -2.49
N SER A 2 -31.84 -37.09 -1.15
CA SER A 2 -30.68 -36.56 -0.47
C SER A 2 -29.62 -37.66 -0.46
N ASP A 3 -28.57 -37.50 -1.25
CA ASP A 3 -27.36 -38.31 -1.12
C ASP A 3 -26.82 -38.11 0.30
N ASN A 4 -27.08 -39.09 1.15
CA ASN A 4 -26.44 -39.21 2.46
C ASN A 4 -24.97 -39.61 2.26
N HIS A 5 -24.16 -38.69 1.71
CA HIS A 5 -22.73 -38.89 1.67
C HIS A 5 -22.17 -38.57 3.05
N THR A 6 -21.87 -39.63 3.81
CA THR A 6 -21.06 -39.47 5.02
C THR A 6 -19.72 -38.84 4.60
N PRO A 7 -19.37 -37.64 5.08
CA PRO A 7 -18.14 -37.02 4.64
C PRO A 7 -16.94 -37.89 5.02
N SER A 8 -16.04 -38.13 4.06
CA SER A 8 -14.77 -38.80 4.31
C SER A 8 -13.91 -37.91 5.22
N ASN A 9 -13.25 -38.49 6.20
CA ASN A 9 -12.26 -37.82 7.05
C ASN A 9 -10.85 -37.91 6.46
N GLU A 10 -10.70 -38.36 5.21
CA GLU A 10 -9.45 -38.37 4.48
C GLU A 10 -9.05 -36.95 4.11
N ARG A 11 -7.81 -36.56 4.44
CA ARG A 11 -7.32 -35.23 4.11
C ARG A 11 -7.11 -35.10 2.60
N ALA A 12 -7.65 -34.03 2.03
CA ALA A 12 -7.39 -33.66 0.65
C ALA A 12 -5.91 -33.29 0.41
N ALA A 13 -5.51 -33.31 -0.86
CA ALA A 13 -4.26 -32.66 -1.26
C ALA A 13 -4.33 -31.14 -1.00
N TRP A 14 -3.17 -30.49 -0.89
CA TRP A 14 -3.08 -29.04 -0.79
C TRP A 14 -3.65 -28.36 -2.04
N ASP A 15 -4.45 -27.32 -1.85
CA ASP A 15 -4.89 -26.46 -2.95
C ASP A 15 -3.69 -25.95 -3.75
N ALA A 16 -3.77 -26.03 -5.08
CA ALA A 16 -2.65 -25.71 -5.97
C ALA A 16 -2.09 -24.29 -5.75
N LEU A 17 -2.96 -23.32 -5.51
CA LEU A 17 -2.55 -21.94 -5.26
C LEU A 17 -1.67 -21.81 -4.00
N LEU A 18 -1.94 -22.58 -2.95
CA LEU A 18 -1.10 -22.59 -1.74
C LEU A 18 0.29 -23.15 -2.06
N VAL A 19 0.32 -24.23 -2.86
CA VAL A 19 1.56 -24.87 -3.32
C VAL A 19 2.38 -23.90 -4.17
N ASP A 20 1.76 -23.25 -5.15
CA ASP A 20 2.42 -22.29 -6.03
C ASP A 20 3.04 -21.12 -5.26
N ILE A 21 2.32 -20.57 -4.28
CA ILE A 21 2.82 -19.48 -3.43
C ILE A 21 4.00 -19.95 -2.58
N VAL A 22 3.89 -21.09 -1.91
CA VAL A 22 4.93 -21.59 -1.00
C VAL A 22 6.19 -21.98 -1.79
N ASP A 23 6.04 -22.71 -2.89
CA ASP A 23 7.17 -23.15 -3.72
C ASP A 23 7.85 -21.94 -4.37
N TYR A 24 7.10 -20.92 -4.81
CA TYR A 24 7.67 -19.66 -5.27
C TYR A 24 8.51 -18.96 -4.18
N VAL A 25 7.95 -18.79 -2.98
CA VAL A 25 8.67 -18.10 -1.89
C VAL A 25 9.94 -18.85 -1.52
N ARG A 26 9.89 -20.18 -1.48
CA ARG A 26 11.00 -21.05 -1.06
C ARG A 26 12.09 -21.15 -2.12
N ASP A 27 11.71 -21.39 -3.38
CA ASP A 27 12.63 -21.89 -4.40
C ASP A 27 12.95 -20.88 -5.50
N ALA A 28 12.11 -19.85 -5.70
CA ALA A 28 12.35 -18.89 -6.76
C ALA A 28 13.58 -18.01 -6.49
N ARG A 29 14.47 -17.97 -7.46
CA ARG A 29 15.58 -17.01 -7.51
C ARG A 29 15.14 -15.77 -8.24
N ILE A 30 15.45 -14.64 -7.67
CA ILE A 30 15.16 -13.32 -8.26
C ILE A 30 16.49 -12.74 -8.73
N ASP A 31 16.69 -12.69 -10.04
CA ASP A 31 17.93 -12.20 -10.65
C ASP A 31 17.74 -10.88 -11.41
N SER A 32 16.53 -10.28 -11.35
CA SER A 32 16.22 -9.04 -12.05
C SER A 32 16.86 -7.81 -11.37
N PRO A 33 17.85 -7.15 -11.99
CA PRO A 33 18.41 -5.91 -11.46
C PRO A 33 17.36 -4.80 -11.34
N LEU A 34 16.39 -4.76 -12.26
CA LEU A 34 15.30 -3.79 -12.24
C LEU A 34 14.40 -3.98 -11.01
N ALA A 35 14.09 -5.24 -10.65
CA ALA A 35 13.31 -5.53 -9.46
C ALA A 35 14.03 -5.07 -8.17
N PHE A 36 15.33 -5.32 -8.04
CA PHE A 36 16.11 -4.87 -6.89
C PHE A 36 16.25 -3.35 -6.84
N GLN A 37 16.42 -2.70 -7.99
CA GLN A 37 16.45 -1.24 -8.07
C GLN A 37 15.10 -0.63 -7.65
N ALA A 38 13.99 -1.19 -8.15
CA ALA A 38 12.65 -0.73 -7.77
C ALA A 38 12.38 -0.99 -6.27
N ALA A 39 12.78 -2.16 -5.74
CA ALA A 39 12.65 -2.49 -4.32
C ALA A 39 13.46 -1.54 -3.43
N HIS A 40 14.66 -1.16 -3.84
CA HIS A 40 15.46 -0.16 -3.14
C HIS A 40 14.70 1.19 -3.03
N HIS A 41 14.22 1.73 -4.15
CA HIS A 41 13.44 2.97 -4.14
C HIS A 41 12.14 2.83 -3.33
N CYS A 42 11.46 1.67 -3.45
CA CYS A 42 10.25 1.37 -2.70
C CYS A 42 10.51 1.33 -1.18
N LEU A 43 11.62 0.73 -0.74
CA LEU A 43 12.01 0.71 0.67
C LEU A 43 12.20 2.13 1.23
N LEU A 44 12.94 2.97 0.52
CA LEU A 44 13.20 4.36 0.96
C LEU A 44 11.92 5.19 0.99
N ASP A 45 11.11 5.11 -0.07
CA ASP A 45 9.83 5.81 -0.16
C ASP A 45 8.89 5.40 0.95
N THR A 46 8.76 4.09 1.19
CA THR A 46 7.87 3.52 2.19
C THR A 46 8.28 3.91 3.61
N LEU A 47 9.57 3.82 3.94
CA LEU A 47 10.07 4.27 5.24
C LEU A 47 9.88 5.79 5.41
N GLY A 48 10.16 6.57 4.37
CA GLY A 48 9.90 8.01 4.37
C GLY A 48 8.46 8.34 4.68
N CYS A 49 7.49 7.67 4.05
CA CYS A 49 6.07 7.85 4.35
C CYS A 49 5.73 7.52 5.81
N GLY A 50 6.32 6.45 6.36
CA GLY A 50 6.14 6.07 7.75
C GLY A 50 6.68 7.12 8.74
N LEU A 51 7.84 7.71 8.42
CA LEU A 51 8.44 8.76 9.24
C LEU A 51 7.61 10.04 9.24
N GLU A 52 7.10 10.45 8.08
CA GLU A 52 6.22 11.60 7.92
C GLU A 52 4.92 11.43 8.71
N ALA A 53 4.35 10.22 8.71
CA ALA A 53 3.13 9.90 9.44
C ALA A 53 3.24 10.13 10.96
N LEU A 54 4.45 10.10 11.53
CA LEU A 54 4.68 10.37 12.96
C LEU A 54 4.37 11.82 13.37
N SER A 55 4.30 12.73 12.42
CA SER A 55 3.89 14.13 12.64
C SER A 55 2.39 14.26 12.88
N PHE A 56 1.60 13.21 12.60
CA PHE A 56 0.15 13.21 12.74
C PHE A 56 -0.27 12.52 14.06
N PRO A 57 -0.86 13.25 15.03
CA PRO A 57 -1.30 12.67 16.30
C PRO A 57 -2.31 11.52 16.13
N ALA A 58 -3.13 11.57 15.09
CA ALA A 58 -4.08 10.51 14.78
C ALA A 58 -3.40 9.17 14.42
N CYS A 59 -2.18 9.20 13.85
CA CYS A 59 -1.33 8.03 13.63
C CYS A 59 -0.62 7.62 14.91
N SER A 60 0.13 8.54 15.51
CA SER A 60 1.04 8.25 16.63
C SER A 60 0.32 7.72 17.87
N LYS A 61 -0.96 8.09 18.10
CA LYS A 61 -1.78 7.54 19.20
C LYS A 61 -2.03 6.03 19.12
N LEU A 62 -1.86 5.41 17.92
CA LEU A 62 -2.05 3.98 17.71
C LEU A 62 -0.77 3.17 17.93
N LEU A 63 0.37 3.86 18.05
CA LEU A 63 1.68 3.23 18.11
C LEU A 63 2.08 2.91 19.55
N GLY A 64 3.04 2.01 19.69
CA GLY A 64 3.57 1.55 20.95
C GLY A 64 3.16 0.12 21.30
N PRO A 65 3.44 -0.33 22.52
CA PRO A 65 3.01 -1.63 23.00
C PRO A 65 1.49 -1.68 23.17
N LEU A 66 0.89 -2.84 22.93
CA LEU A 66 -0.55 -3.03 23.13
C LEU A 66 -0.98 -2.75 24.58
N VAL A 67 -0.14 -3.13 25.52
CA VAL A 67 -0.32 -2.82 26.96
C VAL A 67 0.74 -1.79 27.35
N PRO A 68 0.34 -0.58 27.79
CA PRO A 68 1.29 0.48 28.18
C PRO A 68 2.34 0.00 29.20
N GLY A 69 3.58 0.42 29.01
CA GLY A 69 4.69 0.09 29.92
C GLY A 69 5.39 -1.24 29.66
N ILE A 70 4.91 -2.06 28.71
CA ILE A 70 5.62 -3.28 28.30
C ILE A 70 6.75 -2.92 27.32
N SER A 71 7.93 -3.49 27.55
CA SER A 71 9.07 -3.50 26.64
C SER A 71 9.57 -4.94 26.48
N VAL A 72 10.05 -5.27 25.31
CA VAL A 72 10.53 -6.63 24.97
C VAL A 72 12.05 -6.58 24.82
N VAL A 73 12.75 -7.38 25.61
CA VAL A 73 14.22 -7.52 25.49
C VAL A 73 14.54 -8.10 24.11
N ASP A 74 15.52 -7.51 23.43
CA ASP A 74 15.92 -7.89 22.07
C ASP A 74 14.73 -7.97 21.06
N GLY A 75 13.69 -7.18 21.31
CA GLY A 75 12.54 -7.03 20.42
C GLY A 75 12.88 -6.25 19.14
N ALA A 76 11.93 -6.23 18.21
CA ALA A 76 12.02 -5.42 17.01
C ALA A 76 11.85 -3.93 17.31
N ARG A 77 12.64 -3.09 16.69
CA ARG A 77 12.56 -1.62 16.80
C ARG A 77 11.62 -1.03 15.74
N VAL A 78 10.91 0.00 16.12
CA VAL A 78 10.01 0.74 15.22
C VAL A 78 10.74 2.01 14.75
N PRO A 79 11.09 2.14 13.47
CA PRO A 79 11.82 3.29 12.94
C PRO A 79 11.17 4.63 13.31
N GLY A 80 11.97 5.62 13.63
CA GLY A 80 11.50 6.94 14.02
C GLY A 80 10.93 7.03 15.46
N THR A 81 10.96 5.95 16.24
CA THR A 81 10.43 5.90 17.62
C THR A 81 11.42 5.26 18.60
N HIS A 82 11.11 5.30 19.89
CA HIS A 82 11.86 4.57 20.91
C HIS A 82 11.27 3.18 21.25
N TYR A 83 10.26 2.74 20.50
CA TYR A 83 9.58 1.49 20.79
C TYR A 83 10.43 0.27 20.42
N VAL A 84 10.52 -0.69 21.37
CA VAL A 84 11.10 -2.01 21.20
C VAL A 84 10.02 -3.02 21.57
N LEU A 85 9.51 -3.74 20.59
CA LEU A 85 8.28 -4.52 20.68
C LEU A 85 8.51 -5.97 20.23
N ASP A 86 7.57 -6.86 20.56
CA ASP A 86 7.52 -8.14 19.88
C ASP A 86 7.28 -7.95 18.38
N PRO A 87 7.69 -8.91 17.52
CA PRO A 87 7.63 -8.71 16.07
C PRO A 87 6.19 -8.55 15.51
N VAL A 88 5.16 -9.04 16.21
CA VAL A 88 3.76 -8.88 15.79
C VAL A 88 3.32 -7.43 16.00
N GLN A 89 3.58 -6.89 17.20
CA GLN A 89 3.21 -5.52 17.52
C GLN A 89 4.08 -4.50 16.77
N ALA A 90 5.36 -4.80 16.55
CA ALA A 90 6.23 -3.97 15.71
C ALA A 90 5.74 -3.93 14.26
N ALA A 91 5.30 -5.06 13.70
CA ALA A 91 4.71 -5.13 12.36
C ALA A 91 3.45 -4.28 12.25
N PHE A 92 2.58 -4.30 13.26
CA PHE A 92 1.41 -3.41 13.31
C PHE A 92 1.83 -1.94 13.28
N ASN A 93 2.78 -1.54 14.15
CA ASN A 93 3.24 -0.15 14.24
C ASN A 93 3.83 0.33 12.92
N ILE A 94 4.79 -0.41 12.35
CA ILE A 94 5.43 -0.04 11.09
C ILE A 94 4.40 0.00 9.95
N GLY A 95 3.54 -1.02 9.84
CA GLY A 95 2.52 -1.07 8.80
C GLY A 95 1.48 0.05 8.91
N ALA A 96 1.09 0.45 10.13
CA ALA A 96 0.20 1.58 10.35
C ALA A 96 0.85 2.91 9.93
N MET A 97 2.12 3.13 10.29
CA MET A 97 2.87 4.31 9.88
C MET A 97 3.00 4.43 8.37
N VAL A 98 3.47 3.39 7.71
CA VAL A 98 3.72 3.41 6.25
C VAL A 98 2.45 3.70 5.46
N ARG A 99 1.30 3.20 5.92
CA ARG A 99 0.03 3.33 5.19
C ARG A 99 -0.77 4.58 5.57
N TRP A 100 -0.37 5.28 6.65
CA TRP A 100 -1.18 6.35 7.25
C TRP A 100 -1.61 7.42 6.27
N LEU A 101 -0.66 7.95 5.48
CA LEU A 101 -0.86 9.09 4.57
C LEU A 101 -1.38 8.70 3.20
N ASP A 102 -1.62 7.41 2.93
CA ASP A 102 -1.91 6.93 1.58
C ASP A 102 -0.89 7.43 0.54
N PHE A 103 0.40 7.40 0.93
CA PHE A 103 1.48 8.00 0.16
C PHE A 103 2.61 7.01 -0.21
N ASN A 104 2.51 5.76 0.24
CA ASN A 104 3.35 4.65 -0.19
C ASN A 104 2.93 4.14 -1.59
N ASP A 105 3.63 3.15 -2.11
CA ASP A 105 3.41 2.59 -3.45
C ASP A 105 1.95 2.15 -3.72
N THR A 106 1.69 1.79 -4.95
CA THR A 106 0.37 1.26 -5.37
C THR A 106 0.53 0.22 -6.47
N TRP A 107 -0.41 -0.71 -6.51
CA TRP A 107 -0.63 -1.65 -7.60
C TRP A 107 -2.09 -1.63 -8.01
N LEU A 108 -2.36 -1.49 -9.32
CA LEU A 108 -3.71 -1.38 -9.87
C LEU A 108 -3.95 -2.50 -10.90
N ALA A 109 -5.04 -3.24 -10.68
CA ALA A 109 -5.49 -4.33 -11.55
C ALA A 109 -7.00 -4.58 -11.34
N ALA A 110 -7.50 -5.82 -11.47
CA ALA A 110 -8.87 -6.17 -11.06
C ALA A 110 -9.12 -5.90 -9.57
N GLU A 111 -8.09 -6.10 -8.74
CA GLU A 111 -7.99 -5.54 -7.39
C GLU A 111 -6.85 -4.52 -7.38
N TRP A 112 -6.93 -3.55 -6.49
CA TRP A 112 -5.86 -2.59 -6.20
C TRP A 112 -5.38 -2.74 -4.78
N GLY A 113 -4.18 -2.25 -4.48
CA GLY A 113 -3.58 -2.34 -3.17
C GLY A 113 -2.22 -1.67 -3.11
N HIS A 114 -1.57 -1.83 -1.97
CA HIS A 114 -0.29 -1.24 -1.66
C HIS A 114 0.67 -2.34 -1.22
N PRO A 115 1.43 -2.96 -2.14
CA PRO A 115 2.26 -4.11 -1.78
C PRO A 115 3.35 -3.79 -0.75
N SER A 116 3.81 -2.54 -0.64
CA SER A 116 4.73 -2.14 0.43
C SER A 116 4.13 -2.19 1.84
N ASP A 117 2.81 -2.36 1.98
CA ASP A 117 2.14 -2.65 3.25
C ASP A 117 2.70 -3.90 3.94
N ASN A 118 3.32 -4.82 3.18
CA ASN A 118 4.01 -5.99 3.71
C ASN A 118 5.32 -5.65 4.45
N LEU A 119 5.89 -4.46 4.25
CA LEU A 119 7.15 -4.06 4.87
C LEU A 119 7.08 -4.11 6.40
N GLY A 120 5.92 -3.81 6.99
CA GLY A 120 5.73 -3.87 8.43
C GLY A 120 6.13 -5.23 9.02
N GLY A 121 5.60 -6.31 8.46
CA GLY A 121 5.94 -7.68 8.89
C GLY A 121 7.36 -8.09 8.53
N ILE A 122 7.81 -7.76 7.33
CA ILE A 122 9.16 -8.10 6.83
C ILE A 122 10.24 -7.46 7.71
N LEU A 123 10.16 -6.15 7.92
CA LEU A 123 11.18 -5.40 8.66
C LEU A 123 11.19 -5.77 10.14
N ALA A 124 10.01 -5.89 10.76
CA ALA A 124 9.89 -6.26 12.17
C ALA A 124 10.51 -7.65 12.45
N VAL A 125 10.23 -8.64 11.60
CA VAL A 125 10.77 -9.99 11.77
C VAL A 125 12.27 -10.04 11.52
N LEU A 126 12.77 -9.38 10.47
CA LEU A 126 14.20 -9.38 10.16
C LEU A 126 15.01 -8.59 11.21
N ASP A 127 14.51 -7.48 11.71
CA ASP A 127 15.17 -6.77 12.81
C ASP A 127 15.21 -7.62 14.09
N TRP A 128 14.08 -8.26 14.46
CA TRP A 128 14.03 -9.19 15.58
C TRP A 128 14.99 -10.37 15.42
N LEU A 129 15.04 -11.00 14.25
CA LEU A 129 15.97 -12.11 13.95
C LEU A 129 17.43 -11.65 14.04
N GLY A 130 17.74 -10.46 13.56
CA GLY A 130 19.08 -9.87 13.63
C GLY A 130 19.54 -9.65 15.07
N ARG A 131 18.67 -9.08 15.93
CA ARG A 131 18.96 -8.86 17.35
C ARG A 131 19.13 -10.16 18.12
N ASN A 132 18.48 -11.21 17.69
CA ASN A 132 18.55 -12.54 18.31
C ASN A 132 19.48 -13.51 17.54
N ALA A 133 20.25 -13.06 16.55
CA ALA A 133 21.02 -13.90 15.66
C ALA A 133 22.00 -14.86 16.41
N GLN A 134 22.67 -14.35 17.45
CA GLN A 134 23.56 -15.15 18.27
C GLN A 134 22.80 -16.23 19.05
N ALA A 135 21.70 -15.87 19.70
CA ALA A 135 20.88 -16.83 20.47
C ALA A 135 20.25 -17.90 19.55
N LEU A 136 19.83 -17.49 18.36
CA LEU A 136 19.25 -18.37 17.35
C LEU A 136 20.29 -19.16 16.55
N ARG A 137 21.60 -18.88 16.74
CA ARG A 137 22.72 -19.48 15.98
C ARG A 137 22.54 -19.35 14.47
N ARG A 138 22.13 -18.18 14.01
CA ARG A 138 21.90 -17.84 12.59
C ARG A 138 22.77 -16.65 12.21
N PRO A 139 23.16 -16.52 10.93
CA PRO A 139 23.77 -15.28 10.46
C PRO A 139 22.76 -14.12 10.60
N PRO A 140 23.22 -12.91 10.93
CA PRO A 140 22.34 -11.75 10.96
C PRO A 140 21.82 -11.46 9.54
N PRO A 141 20.51 -11.16 9.39
CA PRO A 141 19.96 -10.80 8.09
C PRO A 141 20.46 -9.43 7.65
N THR A 142 20.49 -9.23 6.33
CA THR A 142 20.93 -7.99 5.69
C THR A 142 19.73 -7.28 5.03
N VAL A 143 19.93 -6.03 4.61
CA VAL A 143 18.93 -5.29 3.85
C VAL A 143 18.61 -5.99 2.52
N HIS A 144 19.53 -6.76 1.94
CA HIS A 144 19.22 -7.62 0.79
C HIS A 144 18.05 -8.58 1.06
N ASP A 145 18.00 -9.14 2.27
CA ASP A 145 16.88 -10.03 2.66
C ASP A 145 15.55 -9.26 2.74
N VAL A 146 15.60 -7.99 3.18
CA VAL A 146 14.42 -7.10 3.15
C VAL A 146 13.95 -6.89 1.72
N LEU A 147 14.86 -6.51 0.81
CA LEU A 147 14.52 -6.23 -0.60
C LEU A 147 13.97 -7.48 -1.28
N LEU A 148 14.59 -8.64 -1.08
CA LEU A 148 14.13 -9.92 -1.64
C LEU A 148 12.74 -10.30 -1.13
N ALA A 149 12.50 -10.16 0.17
CA ALA A 149 11.19 -10.43 0.76
C ALA A 149 10.12 -9.45 0.24
N MET A 150 10.45 -8.16 0.07
CA MET A 150 9.57 -7.17 -0.54
C MET A 150 9.20 -7.57 -1.98
N ILE A 151 10.19 -7.94 -2.81
CA ILE A 151 9.93 -8.37 -4.19
C ILE A 151 8.96 -9.55 -4.21
N LYS A 152 9.19 -10.56 -3.39
CA LYS A 152 8.33 -11.76 -3.32
C LYS A 152 6.92 -11.43 -2.79
N ALA A 153 6.79 -10.58 -1.78
CA ALA A 153 5.49 -10.16 -1.27
C ALA A 153 4.70 -9.33 -2.28
N HIS A 154 5.36 -8.40 -2.99
CA HIS A 154 4.77 -7.64 -4.08
C HIS A 154 4.22 -8.56 -5.16
N GLU A 155 5.00 -9.56 -5.57
CA GLU A 155 4.60 -10.49 -6.61
C GLU A 155 3.38 -11.31 -6.21
N ILE A 156 3.36 -11.91 -5.01
CA ILE A 156 2.20 -12.68 -4.53
C ILE A 156 0.95 -11.80 -4.52
N GLN A 157 1.04 -10.64 -3.88
CA GLN A 157 -0.10 -9.73 -3.76
C GLN A 157 -0.58 -9.23 -5.12
N GLY A 158 0.34 -8.77 -5.97
CA GLY A 158 -0.01 -8.13 -7.22
C GLY A 158 -0.45 -9.11 -8.30
N VAL A 159 0.13 -10.31 -8.38
CA VAL A 159 -0.29 -11.33 -9.35
C VAL A 159 -1.67 -11.87 -9.01
N LEU A 160 -1.97 -12.10 -7.72
CA LEU A 160 -3.33 -12.44 -7.29
C LEU A 160 -4.33 -11.33 -7.65
N ALA A 161 -3.93 -10.07 -7.50
CA ALA A 161 -4.77 -8.92 -7.81
C ALA A 161 -5.07 -8.75 -9.31
N LEU A 162 -4.31 -9.39 -10.22
CA LEU A 162 -4.51 -9.23 -11.67
C LEU A 162 -5.90 -9.65 -12.13
N GLN A 163 -6.42 -10.75 -11.59
CA GLN A 163 -7.68 -11.36 -12.05
C GLN A 163 -8.72 -11.54 -10.94
N ASN A 164 -8.35 -11.46 -9.67
CA ASN A 164 -9.26 -11.65 -8.56
C ASN A 164 -9.64 -10.31 -7.93
N SER A 165 -10.93 -9.98 -7.89
CA SER A 165 -11.45 -8.73 -7.36
C SER A 165 -12.13 -8.94 -6.00
N PHE A 166 -11.42 -8.69 -4.93
CA PHE A 166 -11.92 -8.81 -3.55
C PHE A 166 -12.89 -7.67 -3.21
N ASN A 167 -12.69 -6.49 -3.77
CA ASN A 167 -13.57 -5.35 -3.55
C ASN A 167 -15.00 -5.60 -4.08
N ARG A 168 -15.17 -6.38 -5.15
CA ARG A 168 -16.49 -6.70 -5.72
C ARG A 168 -17.30 -7.65 -4.85
N VAL A 169 -16.65 -8.39 -3.96
CA VAL A 169 -17.33 -9.28 -2.97
C VAL A 169 -17.35 -8.68 -1.56
N GLY A 170 -17.00 -7.41 -1.42
CA GLY A 170 -17.07 -6.69 -0.14
C GLY A 170 -15.87 -6.89 0.79
N LEU A 171 -14.81 -7.56 0.33
CA LEU A 171 -13.56 -7.73 1.06
C LEU A 171 -12.57 -6.60 0.76
N ASP A 172 -11.74 -6.26 1.73
CA ASP A 172 -10.64 -5.32 1.52
C ASP A 172 -9.41 -6.03 0.95
N HIS A 173 -8.65 -5.32 0.09
CA HIS A 173 -7.41 -5.81 -0.51
C HIS A 173 -6.35 -6.24 0.51
N VAL A 174 -6.44 -5.81 1.76
CA VAL A 174 -5.48 -6.20 2.82
C VAL A 174 -5.53 -7.69 3.15
N VAL A 175 -6.53 -8.44 2.67
CA VAL A 175 -6.47 -9.91 2.70
C VAL A 175 -5.22 -10.42 2.01
N LEU A 176 -4.84 -9.81 0.90
CA LEU A 176 -3.64 -10.18 0.13
C LEU A 176 -2.35 -9.77 0.85
N VAL A 177 -2.35 -8.66 1.58
CA VAL A 177 -1.23 -8.27 2.47
C VAL A 177 -1.01 -9.35 3.52
N LYS A 178 -2.07 -9.84 4.19
CA LYS A 178 -1.96 -10.89 5.18
C LYS A 178 -1.37 -12.18 4.58
N VAL A 179 -1.88 -12.60 3.42
CA VAL A 179 -1.40 -13.82 2.74
C VAL A 179 0.08 -13.69 2.33
N ALA A 180 0.44 -12.60 1.66
CA ALA A 180 1.81 -12.37 1.20
C ALA A 180 2.79 -12.25 2.37
N THR A 181 2.45 -11.46 3.40
CA THR A 181 3.26 -11.37 4.62
C THR A 181 3.45 -12.74 5.26
N THR A 182 2.37 -13.53 5.41
CA THR A 182 2.47 -14.87 6.02
C THR A 182 3.45 -15.76 5.25
N ALA A 183 3.36 -15.76 3.92
CA ALA A 183 4.21 -16.58 3.06
C ALA A 183 5.70 -16.20 3.19
N VAL A 184 6.03 -14.90 3.03
CA VAL A 184 7.43 -14.46 3.08
C VAL A 184 8.02 -14.55 4.48
N VAL A 185 7.26 -14.19 5.52
CA VAL A 185 7.71 -14.28 6.92
C VAL A 185 7.96 -15.74 7.33
N SER A 186 7.15 -16.68 6.86
CA SER A 186 7.38 -18.11 7.10
C SER A 186 8.75 -18.57 6.59
N GLN A 187 9.17 -18.10 5.40
CA GLN A 187 10.51 -18.36 4.88
C GLN A 187 11.60 -17.70 5.73
N LEU A 188 11.41 -16.41 6.11
CA LEU A 188 12.37 -15.68 6.95
C LEU A 188 12.58 -16.36 8.30
N LEU A 189 11.54 -16.93 8.89
CA LEU A 189 11.62 -17.75 10.10
C LEU A 189 12.33 -19.10 9.87
N GLY A 190 12.52 -19.51 8.61
CA GLY A 190 13.18 -20.76 8.23
C GLY A 190 12.29 -21.98 8.38
N LEU A 191 10.98 -21.83 8.18
CA LEU A 191 10.05 -22.95 8.21
C LEU A 191 10.27 -23.88 7.01
N ASP A 192 10.07 -25.18 7.23
CA ASP A 192 10.01 -26.14 6.15
C ASP A 192 8.75 -25.97 5.29
N ARG A 193 8.71 -26.64 4.14
CA ARG A 193 7.60 -26.53 3.17
C ARG A 193 6.25 -26.84 3.79
N GLU A 194 6.15 -27.85 4.64
CA GLU A 194 4.89 -28.26 5.25
C GLU A 194 4.38 -27.18 6.21
N ARG A 195 5.24 -26.65 7.06
CA ARG A 195 4.88 -25.56 7.98
C ARG A 195 4.55 -24.27 7.24
N MET A 196 5.22 -23.98 6.12
CA MET A 196 4.84 -22.84 5.27
C MET A 196 3.45 -23.02 4.68
N LEU A 197 3.10 -24.21 4.17
CA LEU A 197 1.74 -24.53 3.69
C LEU A 197 0.71 -24.37 4.81
N ASN A 198 1.02 -24.87 6.03
CA ASN A 198 0.17 -24.67 7.19
C ASN A 198 -0.08 -23.18 7.44
N ALA A 199 0.97 -22.36 7.51
CA ALA A 199 0.88 -20.93 7.76
C ALA A 199 0.04 -20.20 6.71
N VAL A 200 0.32 -20.43 5.42
CA VAL A 200 -0.39 -19.74 4.31
C VAL A 200 -1.86 -20.15 4.28
N SER A 201 -2.19 -21.41 4.59
CA SER A 201 -3.59 -21.84 4.68
C SER A 201 -4.36 -21.12 5.80
N LEU A 202 -3.73 -20.92 6.96
CA LEU A 202 -4.31 -20.17 8.08
C LEU A 202 -4.63 -18.71 7.68
N ALA A 203 -3.84 -18.10 6.81
CA ALA A 203 -4.08 -16.73 6.35
C ALA A 203 -5.39 -16.60 5.55
N TRP A 204 -5.90 -17.65 4.95
CA TRP A 204 -7.18 -17.64 4.25
C TRP A 204 -8.38 -17.92 5.17
N ILE A 205 -8.16 -18.58 6.29
CA ILE A 205 -9.22 -18.86 7.29
C ILE A 205 -9.39 -17.68 8.26
N ASP A 206 -8.28 -17.10 8.72
CA ASP A 206 -8.28 -16.11 9.80
C ASP A 206 -8.93 -14.80 9.35
N GLY A 207 -10.06 -14.45 9.90
CA GLY A 207 -10.90 -13.29 9.78
C GLY A 207 -10.55 -12.27 8.69
N GLN A 208 -11.40 -12.13 7.69
CA GLN A 208 -11.16 -11.22 6.58
C GLN A 208 -11.65 -9.81 6.89
N ALA A 209 -10.93 -8.79 6.42
CA ALA A 209 -11.34 -7.40 6.56
C ALA A 209 -12.47 -7.06 5.59
N LEU A 210 -13.62 -6.60 6.11
CA LEU A 210 -14.69 -6.05 5.29
C LEU A 210 -14.31 -4.64 4.80
N ARG A 211 -14.74 -4.29 3.59
CA ARG A 211 -14.41 -3.02 2.93
C ARG A 211 -15.27 -1.83 3.39
N THR A 212 -16.21 -2.00 4.28
CA THR A 212 -17.16 -0.97 4.75
C THR A 212 -16.49 0.36 5.09
N TYR A 213 -15.33 0.32 5.75
CA TYR A 213 -14.60 1.52 6.20
C TYR A 213 -13.88 2.31 5.08
N ARG A 214 -14.03 1.89 3.82
CA ARG A 214 -13.52 2.64 2.65
C ARG A 214 -14.62 3.31 1.83
N HIS A 215 -15.88 3.03 2.17
CA HIS A 215 -17.03 3.53 1.41
C HIS A 215 -17.90 4.45 2.23
N ALA A 216 -18.42 5.50 1.57
CA ALA A 216 -19.39 6.39 2.16
C ALA A 216 -20.65 5.60 2.58
N PRO A 217 -21.29 5.94 3.71
CA PRO A 217 -20.96 7.03 4.63
C PRO A 217 -19.97 6.62 5.75
N ASN A 218 -19.35 5.43 5.69
CA ASN A 218 -18.57 4.82 6.77
C ASN A 218 -17.05 5.00 6.60
N THR A 219 -16.58 5.81 5.67
CA THR A 219 -15.14 6.03 5.48
C THR A 219 -14.51 6.57 6.76
N GLY A 220 -13.42 5.93 7.20
CA GLY A 220 -12.78 6.30 8.45
C GLY A 220 -11.32 5.86 8.55
N SER A 221 -10.67 6.22 9.66
CA SER A 221 -9.23 6.07 9.88
C SER A 221 -8.73 4.61 9.82
N ARG A 222 -9.63 3.60 9.97
CA ARG A 222 -9.22 2.20 9.80
C ARG A 222 -8.58 1.93 8.44
N LYS A 223 -8.95 2.64 7.37
CA LYS A 223 -8.32 2.47 6.06
C LYS A 223 -6.80 2.69 6.09
N SER A 224 -6.34 3.56 7.00
CA SER A 224 -4.93 3.89 7.14
C SER A 224 -4.14 2.88 7.98
N TRP A 225 -4.76 2.17 8.94
CA TRP A 225 -4.06 1.18 9.76
C TRP A 225 -4.47 -0.27 9.47
N ALA A 226 -5.38 -0.50 8.52
CA ALA A 226 -5.80 -1.84 8.12
C ALA A 226 -4.63 -2.70 7.58
N ALA A 227 -3.67 -2.06 6.91
CA ALA A 227 -2.45 -2.71 6.44
C ALA A 227 -1.58 -3.18 7.62
N GLY A 228 -1.41 -2.34 8.64
CA GLY A 228 -0.69 -2.71 9.87
C GLY A 228 -1.33 -3.90 10.57
N ASP A 229 -2.68 -3.90 10.68
CA ASP A 229 -3.43 -5.05 11.21
C ASP A 229 -3.20 -6.32 10.36
N ALA A 230 -3.26 -6.22 9.04
CA ALA A 230 -3.09 -7.36 8.14
C ALA A 230 -1.68 -7.96 8.18
N THR A 231 -0.63 -7.13 8.08
CA THR A 231 0.75 -7.61 8.10
C THR A 231 1.13 -8.19 9.47
N SER A 232 0.65 -7.60 10.57
CA SER A 232 0.87 -8.14 11.92
C SER A 232 0.21 -9.50 12.12
N ARG A 233 -1.01 -9.69 11.60
CA ARG A 233 -1.69 -11.00 11.58
C ARG A 233 -0.89 -12.02 10.78
N GLY A 234 -0.31 -11.62 9.64
CA GLY A 234 0.57 -12.47 8.84
C GLY A 234 1.78 -12.97 9.64
N VAL A 235 2.44 -12.08 10.38
CA VAL A 235 3.56 -12.45 11.29
C VAL A 235 3.09 -13.42 12.37
N ARG A 236 1.94 -13.14 13.01
CA ARG A 236 1.39 -14.00 14.06
C ARG A 236 1.09 -15.41 13.55
N LEU A 237 0.48 -15.54 12.37
CA LEU A 237 0.15 -16.85 11.78
C LEU A 237 1.40 -17.65 11.43
N ALA A 238 2.44 -17.00 10.89
CA ALA A 238 3.72 -17.65 10.64
C ALA A 238 4.38 -18.17 11.93
N LEU A 239 4.32 -17.39 13.03
CA LEU A 239 4.83 -17.81 14.34
C LEU A 239 4.01 -18.97 14.95
N MET A 240 2.68 -19.00 14.76
CA MET A 240 1.84 -20.13 15.19
C MET A 240 2.22 -21.40 14.43
N ALA A 241 2.40 -21.35 13.12
CA ALA A 241 2.86 -22.48 12.33
C ALA A 241 4.30 -22.90 12.72
N ALA A 242 5.17 -21.96 13.08
CA ALA A 242 6.50 -22.24 13.61
C ALA A 242 6.44 -23.07 14.93
N SER A 243 5.42 -22.82 15.77
CA SER A 243 5.21 -23.60 16.99
C SER A 243 4.55 -24.99 16.76
N GLY A 244 4.23 -25.32 15.50
CA GLY A 244 3.68 -26.62 15.13
C GLY A 244 2.18 -26.66 14.91
N GLU A 245 1.52 -25.49 14.83
CA GLU A 245 0.07 -25.46 14.52
C GLU A 245 -0.18 -25.96 13.09
N MET A 246 -1.26 -26.74 12.94
CA MET A 246 -1.63 -27.36 11.68
C MET A 246 -2.36 -26.40 10.75
N GLY A 247 -2.30 -26.67 9.45
CA GLY A 247 -3.08 -26.00 8.43
C GLY A 247 -4.16 -26.89 7.81
N TYR A 248 -4.80 -26.34 6.78
CA TYR A 248 -6.00 -26.90 6.15
C TYR A 248 -5.81 -26.99 4.63
N PRO A 249 -5.53 -28.18 4.09
CA PRO A 249 -5.15 -28.34 2.69
C PRO A 249 -6.14 -27.78 1.66
N SER A 250 -7.45 -27.96 1.90
CA SER A 250 -8.51 -27.51 1.01
C SER A 250 -9.19 -26.21 1.46
N VAL A 251 -8.43 -25.30 2.09
CA VAL A 251 -8.98 -24.06 2.64
C VAL A 251 -9.65 -23.18 1.59
N LEU A 252 -9.18 -23.24 0.34
CA LEU A 252 -9.76 -22.49 -0.77
C LEU A 252 -10.94 -23.25 -1.38
N SER A 253 -10.70 -24.50 -1.77
CA SER A 253 -11.60 -25.29 -2.62
C SER A 253 -12.65 -26.10 -1.88
N ALA A 254 -12.63 -26.21 -0.55
CA ALA A 254 -13.58 -27.01 0.20
C ALA A 254 -15.03 -26.60 -0.10
N PRO A 255 -15.90 -27.52 -0.58
CA PRO A 255 -17.30 -27.20 -0.86
C PRO A 255 -17.98 -26.62 0.39
N THR A 256 -18.77 -25.57 0.24
CA THR A 256 -19.54 -24.89 1.31
C THR A 256 -18.69 -24.12 2.33
N TRP A 257 -17.49 -24.64 2.70
CA TRP A 257 -16.70 -24.14 3.82
C TRP A 257 -15.40 -23.46 3.39
N GLY A 258 -14.98 -23.63 2.14
CA GLY A 258 -13.77 -23.03 1.59
C GLY A 258 -13.93 -21.54 1.32
N PHE A 259 -12.80 -20.84 1.26
CA PHE A 259 -12.77 -19.39 1.03
C PHE A 259 -13.46 -18.99 -0.30
N GLU A 260 -13.27 -19.80 -1.35
CA GLU A 260 -13.89 -19.55 -2.66
C GLU A 260 -15.43 -19.67 -2.60
N ALA A 261 -15.94 -20.69 -1.92
CA ALA A 261 -17.38 -20.86 -1.75
C ALA A 261 -18.01 -19.76 -0.90
N VAL A 262 -17.37 -19.43 0.26
CA VAL A 262 -17.94 -18.52 1.26
C VAL A 262 -17.72 -17.04 0.86
N SER A 263 -16.51 -16.70 0.42
CA SER A 263 -16.12 -15.30 0.26
C SER A 263 -16.10 -14.85 -1.20
N MET A 264 -15.83 -15.75 -2.16
CA MET A 264 -15.75 -15.44 -3.58
C MET A 264 -16.99 -15.88 -4.37
N HIS A 265 -18.08 -16.22 -3.68
CA HIS A 265 -19.33 -16.66 -4.31
C HIS A 265 -19.15 -17.84 -5.30
N GLY A 266 -18.22 -18.75 -4.98
CA GLY A 266 -17.91 -19.91 -5.79
C GLY A 266 -16.92 -19.66 -6.94
N GLN A 267 -16.37 -18.45 -7.06
CA GLN A 267 -15.32 -18.16 -8.05
C GLN A 267 -13.97 -18.65 -7.52
N ALA A 268 -13.30 -19.49 -8.31
CA ALA A 268 -11.96 -19.96 -8.00
C ALA A 268 -10.93 -18.82 -8.11
N LEU A 269 -9.98 -18.78 -7.17
CA LEU A 269 -8.85 -17.89 -7.22
C LEU A 269 -7.82 -18.38 -8.24
N THR A 270 -7.30 -17.47 -9.05
CA THR A 270 -6.33 -17.79 -10.10
C THR A 270 -5.14 -16.87 -10.04
N LEU A 271 -3.98 -17.37 -10.49
CA LEU A 271 -2.82 -16.53 -10.79
C LEU A 271 -2.96 -15.98 -12.20
N GLY A 272 -2.91 -14.67 -12.36
CA GLY A 272 -3.00 -14.01 -13.67
C GLY A 272 -1.77 -14.25 -14.57
N ARG A 273 -0.67 -14.72 -13.95
CA ARG A 273 0.60 -15.09 -14.61
C ARG A 273 1.45 -15.92 -13.64
N PRO A 274 2.52 -16.60 -14.13
CA PRO A 274 3.52 -17.21 -13.24
C PRO A 274 4.16 -16.18 -12.31
N LEU A 275 4.45 -16.58 -11.07
CA LEU A 275 5.12 -15.75 -10.08
C LEU A 275 6.60 -15.53 -10.44
N GLY A 276 7.08 -14.29 -10.35
CA GLY A 276 8.45 -13.86 -10.67
C GLY A 276 8.82 -12.57 -9.95
N SER A 277 9.02 -11.47 -10.69
CA SER A 277 9.34 -10.13 -10.14
C SER A 277 8.57 -8.99 -10.84
N TYR A 278 7.59 -9.34 -11.65
CA TYR A 278 6.84 -8.42 -12.50
C TYR A 278 6.20 -7.27 -11.73
N VAL A 279 5.61 -7.55 -10.57
CA VAL A 279 4.89 -6.53 -9.80
C VAL A 279 5.86 -5.47 -9.27
N MET A 280 6.99 -5.87 -8.72
CA MET A 280 8.00 -4.91 -8.25
C MET A 280 8.59 -4.09 -9.39
N GLU A 281 8.85 -4.70 -10.53
CA GLU A 281 9.38 -3.99 -11.72
C GLU A 281 8.42 -2.92 -12.24
N ASN A 282 7.12 -3.12 -12.08
CA ASN A 282 6.05 -2.25 -12.59
C ASN A 282 5.27 -1.53 -11.48
N VAL A 283 5.75 -1.54 -10.24
CA VAL A 283 5.09 -0.87 -9.12
C VAL A 283 4.88 0.62 -9.41
N LEU A 284 3.77 1.15 -8.94
CA LEU A 284 3.42 2.56 -9.09
C LEU A 284 3.82 3.33 -7.81
N PHE A 285 4.64 4.35 -7.95
CA PHE A 285 4.99 5.23 -6.84
C PHE A 285 4.02 6.40 -6.72
N LYS A 286 3.70 6.81 -5.50
CA LYS A 286 3.04 8.09 -5.24
C LYS A 286 4.11 9.11 -4.90
N ILE A 287 4.50 9.92 -5.87
CA ILE A 287 5.63 10.83 -5.73
C ILE A 287 5.19 12.21 -5.30
N SER A 288 4.20 12.78 -6.02
CA SER A 288 3.85 14.19 -5.87
C SER A 288 2.78 14.45 -4.80
N TYR A 289 1.82 13.54 -4.64
CA TYR A 289 0.62 13.82 -3.86
C TYR A 289 0.25 12.66 -2.93
N PRO A 290 -0.03 12.92 -1.64
CA PRO A 290 -0.60 11.95 -0.70
C PRO A 290 -2.12 11.81 -0.98
N ALA A 291 -2.47 11.17 -2.08
CA ALA A 291 -3.83 11.08 -2.59
C ALA A 291 -4.15 9.67 -3.07
N GLU A 292 -5.41 9.30 -3.04
CA GLU A 292 -5.85 8.07 -3.67
C GLU A 292 -5.39 8.03 -5.13
N PHE A 293 -4.92 6.85 -5.61
CA PHE A 293 -4.10 6.81 -6.82
C PHE A 293 -4.85 7.21 -8.09
N HIS A 294 -6.15 6.93 -8.20
CA HIS A 294 -6.97 7.31 -9.37
C HIS A 294 -7.13 8.83 -9.50
N GLY A 295 -6.90 9.59 -8.43
CA GLY A 295 -6.91 11.04 -8.42
C GLY A 295 -5.56 11.71 -8.76
N GLN A 296 -4.44 10.97 -8.82
CA GLN A 296 -3.09 11.55 -8.98
C GLN A 296 -2.99 12.46 -10.22
N THR A 297 -3.46 11.98 -11.35
CA THR A 297 -3.42 12.73 -12.62
C THR A 297 -4.44 13.87 -12.67
N ALA A 298 -5.57 13.75 -11.96
CA ALA A 298 -6.52 14.85 -11.81
C ALA A 298 -5.90 16.00 -11.00
N VAL A 299 -5.15 15.68 -9.94
CA VAL A 299 -4.42 16.69 -9.15
C VAL A 299 -3.31 17.33 -9.98
N GLU A 300 -2.55 16.56 -10.76
CA GLU A 300 -1.50 17.10 -11.66
C GLU A 300 -2.11 18.04 -12.71
N ALA A 301 -3.25 17.67 -13.30
CA ALA A 301 -3.99 18.53 -14.22
C ALA A 301 -4.50 19.81 -13.53
N ALA A 302 -5.00 19.71 -12.30
CA ALA A 302 -5.49 20.86 -11.54
C ALA A 302 -4.37 21.83 -11.14
N VAL A 303 -3.17 21.33 -10.82
CA VAL A 303 -1.98 22.16 -10.57
C VAL A 303 -1.59 22.93 -11.85
N THR A 304 -1.66 22.27 -13.01
CA THR A 304 -1.44 22.94 -14.31
C THR A 304 -2.49 24.03 -14.57
N LEU A 305 -3.76 23.74 -14.31
CA LEU A 305 -4.85 24.73 -14.43
C LEU A 305 -4.66 25.90 -13.45
N HIS A 306 -4.22 25.65 -12.21
CA HIS A 306 -3.88 26.74 -11.27
C HIS A 306 -2.84 27.70 -11.85
N GLN A 307 -1.81 27.19 -12.49
CA GLN A 307 -0.76 28.01 -13.12
C GLN A 307 -1.35 28.82 -14.30
N GLN A 308 -2.21 28.22 -15.12
CA GLN A 308 -2.90 28.90 -16.23
C GLN A 308 -3.83 30.01 -15.72
N LEU A 309 -4.63 29.74 -14.68
CA LEU A 309 -5.49 30.76 -14.05
C LEU A 309 -4.69 31.97 -13.58
N ARG A 310 -3.56 31.70 -12.90
CA ARG A 310 -2.67 32.79 -12.44
C ARG A 310 -2.08 33.59 -13.61
N ALA A 311 -1.64 32.93 -14.67
CA ALA A 311 -1.09 33.58 -15.85
C ALA A 311 -2.13 34.46 -16.59
N MET A 312 -3.42 34.10 -16.48
CA MET A 312 -4.55 34.84 -17.06
C MET A 312 -5.15 35.86 -16.09
N GLU A 313 -4.60 36.00 -14.88
CA GLU A 313 -5.15 36.84 -13.80
C GLU A 313 -6.63 36.51 -13.45
N ARG A 314 -7.04 35.25 -13.69
CA ARG A 314 -8.38 34.72 -13.34
C ARG A 314 -8.36 34.14 -11.92
N ARG A 315 -9.49 34.29 -11.25
CA ARG A 315 -9.71 33.74 -9.91
C ARG A 315 -10.54 32.47 -9.97
N VAL A 316 -10.39 31.61 -8.96
CA VAL A 316 -11.16 30.36 -8.85
C VAL A 316 -12.67 30.61 -8.70
N GLU A 317 -13.06 31.78 -8.18
CA GLU A 317 -14.45 32.22 -8.06
C GLU A 317 -15.09 32.44 -9.43
N ASP A 318 -14.32 32.82 -10.45
CA ASP A 318 -14.80 33.05 -11.82
C ASP A 318 -15.18 31.74 -12.54
N ILE A 319 -14.82 30.59 -11.98
CA ILE A 319 -15.16 29.26 -12.51
C ILE A 319 -16.67 29.01 -12.31
N ALA A 320 -17.38 28.68 -13.39
CA ALA A 320 -18.75 28.25 -13.36
C ALA A 320 -18.90 26.72 -13.28
N HIS A 321 -18.05 25.97 -13.97
CA HIS A 321 -18.13 24.52 -14.03
C HIS A 321 -16.75 23.90 -14.33
N ILE A 322 -16.49 22.73 -13.74
CA ILE A 322 -15.33 21.90 -14.00
C ILE A 322 -15.83 20.50 -14.39
N ALA A 323 -15.50 20.03 -15.57
CA ALA A 323 -15.72 18.65 -15.98
C ALA A 323 -14.44 17.83 -15.73
N ILE A 324 -14.60 16.69 -15.08
CA ILE A 324 -13.54 15.71 -14.82
C ILE A 324 -13.85 14.48 -15.66
N ARG A 325 -13.16 14.31 -16.77
CA ARG A 325 -13.25 13.14 -17.66
C ARG A 325 -12.26 12.08 -17.14
N THR A 326 -12.76 10.88 -16.84
CA THR A 326 -12.00 9.87 -16.11
C THR A 326 -12.41 8.44 -16.49
N GLN A 327 -11.76 7.44 -15.87
CA GLN A 327 -12.09 6.01 -16.01
C GLN A 327 -13.07 5.53 -14.92
N GLU A 328 -13.76 4.41 -15.15
CA GLU A 328 -14.80 3.83 -14.26
C GLU A 328 -14.33 3.67 -12.82
N ALA A 329 -13.08 3.22 -12.62
CA ALA A 329 -12.54 2.98 -11.28
C ALA A 329 -12.47 4.26 -10.43
N CYS A 330 -12.11 5.42 -11.02
CA CYS A 330 -12.11 6.71 -10.34
C CYS A 330 -13.51 7.06 -9.83
N ILE A 331 -14.51 6.97 -10.72
CA ILE A 331 -15.92 7.27 -10.36
C ILE A 331 -16.39 6.36 -9.23
N ARG A 332 -16.16 5.07 -9.34
CA ARG A 332 -16.60 4.08 -8.35
C ARG A 332 -15.98 4.27 -6.97
N ILE A 333 -14.74 4.80 -6.92
CA ILE A 333 -13.96 4.83 -5.67
C ILE A 333 -13.95 6.21 -5.03
N ILE A 334 -13.74 7.27 -5.82
CA ILE A 334 -13.43 8.61 -5.31
C ILE A 334 -14.34 9.74 -5.83
N ASP A 335 -15.34 9.46 -6.65
CA ASP A 335 -16.40 10.43 -6.94
C ASP A 335 -17.37 10.48 -5.76
N LYS A 336 -17.22 11.51 -4.90
CA LYS A 336 -18.02 11.67 -3.69
C LYS A 336 -18.75 12.99 -3.66
N GLN A 337 -20.05 12.90 -3.42
CA GLN A 337 -20.93 14.04 -3.20
C GLN A 337 -21.25 14.21 -1.71
N GLY A 338 -21.70 15.42 -1.33
CA GLY A 338 -22.10 15.73 0.03
C GLY A 338 -20.95 16.04 1.00
N PRO A 339 -21.23 16.10 2.31
CA PRO A 339 -20.24 16.50 3.31
C PRO A 339 -19.13 15.44 3.47
N LEU A 340 -17.91 15.92 3.74
CA LEU A 340 -16.74 15.10 4.06
C LEU A 340 -16.39 15.29 5.53
N HIS A 341 -16.41 14.20 6.32
CA HIS A 341 -16.40 14.27 7.78
C HIS A 341 -15.03 14.15 8.42
N ASN A 342 -14.03 13.69 7.67
CA ASN A 342 -12.69 13.41 8.22
C ASN A 342 -11.62 13.34 7.11
N PRO A 343 -10.31 13.36 7.45
CA PRO A 343 -9.24 13.26 6.46
C PRO A 343 -9.34 12.05 5.54
N ALA A 344 -9.86 10.91 6.03
CA ALA A 344 -10.01 9.69 5.23
C ALA A 344 -11.15 9.78 4.19
N ASP A 345 -12.12 10.66 4.38
CA ASP A 345 -13.09 10.99 3.34
C ASP A 345 -12.48 11.87 2.26
N ARG A 346 -11.67 12.85 2.67
CA ARG A 346 -11.14 13.92 1.82
C ARG A 346 -10.08 13.39 0.85
N ASP A 347 -9.17 12.54 1.31
CA ASP A 347 -8.12 11.94 0.47
C ASP A 347 -8.66 10.87 -0.52
N HIS A 348 -9.95 10.51 -0.38
CA HIS A 348 -10.71 9.65 -1.28
C HIS A 348 -11.88 10.40 -1.94
N CYS A 349 -11.74 11.70 -2.17
CA CYS A 349 -12.69 12.52 -2.91
C CYS A 349 -11.95 13.32 -3.98
N VAL A 350 -12.13 12.95 -5.26
CA VAL A 350 -11.42 13.59 -6.38
C VAL A 350 -11.75 15.09 -6.45
N GLN A 351 -12.98 15.47 -6.17
CA GLN A 351 -13.38 16.87 -6.18
C GLN A 351 -12.68 17.68 -5.07
N TYR A 352 -12.47 17.10 -3.89
CA TYR A 352 -11.72 17.75 -2.81
C TYR A 352 -10.26 17.97 -3.22
N MET A 353 -9.61 16.93 -3.71
CA MET A 353 -8.21 16.97 -4.13
C MET A 353 -7.98 17.99 -5.26
N VAL A 354 -8.88 18.01 -6.24
CA VAL A 354 -8.86 18.99 -7.35
C VAL A 354 -9.10 20.41 -6.83
N ALA A 355 -10.04 20.63 -5.88
CA ALA A 355 -10.30 21.93 -5.30
C ALA A 355 -9.07 22.50 -4.58
N ILE A 356 -8.40 21.69 -3.75
CA ILE A 356 -7.15 22.07 -3.08
C ILE A 356 -6.06 22.44 -4.11
N ALA A 357 -5.88 21.63 -5.14
CA ALA A 357 -4.88 21.87 -6.17
C ALA A 357 -5.15 23.15 -6.97
N LEU A 358 -6.43 23.45 -7.28
CA LEU A 358 -6.82 24.70 -7.94
C LEU A 358 -6.63 25.93 -7.05
N LEU A 359 -6.87 25.82 -5.75
CA LEU A 359 -6.72 26.92 -4.78
C LEU A 359 -5.25 27.22 -4.49
N HIS A 360 -4.44 26.18 -4.27
CA HIS A 360 -3.11 26.31 -3.71
C HIS A 360 -1.95 25.94 -4.67
N GLY A 361 -2.24 25.37 -5.84
CA GLY A 361 -1.22 24.88 -6.78
C GLY A 361 -0.38 23.71 -6.25
N ARG A 362 -0.89 23.01 -5.21
CA ARG A 362 -0.23 21.88 -4.54
C ARG A 362 -1.28 21.02 -3.84
N LEU A 363 -0.85 19.84 -3.38
CA LEU A 363 -1.61 18.99 -2.46
C LEU A 363 -0.63 18.28 -1.52
N VAL A 364 -0.75 18.50 -0.23
CA VAL A 364 0.06 17.88 0.84
C VAL A 364 -0.84 17.21 1.88
N ALA A 365 -0.25 16.42 2.79
CA ALA A 365 -1.02 15.64 3.75
C ALA A 365 -1.84 16.50 4.73
N GLU A 366 -1.30 17.64 5.11
CA GLU A 366 -1.95 18.61 6.00
C GLU A 366 -3.21 19.23 5.38
N ASP A 367 -3.30 19.25 4.04
CA ASP A 367 -4.47 19.80 3.34
C ASP A 367 -5.77 18.99 3.57
N TYR A 368 -5.66 17.82 4.18
CA TYR A 368 -6.81 17.00 4.57
C TYR A 368 -7.30 17.24 6.01
N GLU A 369 -6.55 17.98 6.84
CA GLU A 369 -6.94 18.24 8.21
C GLU A 369 -8.14 19.21 8.32
N ASP A 370 -8.81 19.20 9.48
CA ASP A 370 -10.09 19.88 9.65
C ASP A 370 -10.00 21.41 9.55
N ASP A 371 -8.87 22.00 9.93
CA ASP A 371 -8.64 23.43 9.83
C ASP A 371 -8.55 23.92 8.38
N VAL A 372 -7.89 23.17 7.50
CA VAL A 372 -7.84 23.47 6.06
C VAL A 372 -9.20 23.20 5.41
N ALA A 373 -9.85 22.09 5.78
CA ALA A 373 -11.14 21.70 5.23
C ALA A 373 -12.28 22.69 5.61
N ALA A 374 -12.08 23.53 6.59
CA ALA A 374 -13.02 24.58 6.98
C ALA A 374 -13.09 25.76 5.99
N ASP A 375 -12.19 25.84 4.99
CA ASP A 375 -12.24 26.88 3.96
C ASP A 375 -13.46 26.68 3.05
N PRO A 376 -14.46 27.63 3.07
CA PRO A 376 -15.70 27.46 2.30
C PRO A 376 -15.49 27.46 0.78
N ARG A 377 -14.35 27.94 0.28
CA ARG A 377 -14.03 27.93 -1.16
C ARG A 377 -13.86 26.51 -1.68
N ILE A 378 -13.43 25.57 -0.84
CA ILE A 378 -13.26 24.16 -1.20
C ILE A 378 -14.61 23.56 -1.58
N ASP A 379 -15.61 23.66 -0.72
CA ASP A 379 -16.94 23.12 -0.99
C ASP A 379 -17.66 23.88 -2.13
N ALA A 380 -17.43 25.19 -2.25
CA ALA A 380 -17.93 25.98 -3.35
C ALA A 380 -17.37 25.52 -4.71
N LEU A 381 -16.09 25.14 -4.78
CA LEU A 381 -15.50 24.55 -5.99
C LEU A 381 -16.01 23.12 -6.23
N ARG A 382 -16.07 22.28 -5.19
CA ARG A 382 -16.57 20.90 -5.28
C ARG A 382 -17.99 20.87 -5.89
N ALA A 383 -18.84 21.79 -5.49
CA ALA A 383 -20.22 21.89 -6.01
C ALA A 383 -20.28 22.22 -7.50
N LYS A 384 -19.21 22.73 -8.11
CA LYS A 384 -19.10 23.04 -9.54
C LYS A 384 -18.49 21.91 -10.38
N MET A 385 -18.12 20.78 -9.76
CA MET A 385 -17.42 19.67 -10.40
C MET A 385 -18.36 18.51 -10.73
N ALA A 386 -18.19 17.92 -11.92
CA ALA A 386 -18.86 16.71 -12.33
C ALA A 386 -17.88 15.73 -12.94
N CYS A 387 -17.92 14.46 -12.50
CA CYS A 387 -17.16 13.38 -13.11
C CYS A 387 -17.93 12.72 -14.24
N HIS A 388 -17.24 12.40 -15.34
CA HIS A 388 -17.78 11.72 -16.50
C HIS A 388 -16.87 10.57 -16.90
N GLU A 389 -17.43 9.36 -17.00
CA GLU A 389 -16.69 8.23 -17.53
C GLU A 389 -16.42 8.41 -19.02
N ASP A 390 -15.17 8.13 -19.42
CA ASP A 390 -14.81 7.92 -20.80
C ASP A 390 -14.51 6.42 -20.98
N PRO A 391 -15.29 5.71 -21.82
CA PRO A 391 -15.09 4.27 -22.05
C PRO A 391 -13.69 3.90 -22.59
N GLN A 392 -13.04 4.83 -23.34
CA GLN A 392 -11.68 4.58 -23.82
C GLN A 392 -10.69 4.66 -22.67
N LEU A 393 -10.82 5.63 -21.74
CA LEU A 393 -9.96 5.71 -20.56
C LEU A 393 -10.16 4.50 -19.64
N SER A 394 -11.39 3.99 -19.53
CA SER A 394 -11.69 2.76 -18.78
C SER A 394 -11.06 1.52 -19.43
N ALA A 395 -11.06 1.42 -20.76
CA ALA A 395 -10.40 0.35 -21.50
C ALA A 395 -8.87 0.42 -21.33
N ASP A 396 -8.29 1.61 -21.46
CA ASP A 396 -6.85 1.85 -21.35
C ASP A 396 -6.31 1.60 -19.93
N TYR A 397 -7.14 1.80 -18.90
CA TYR A 397 -6.84 1.45 -17.51
C TYR A 397 -6.67 -0.06 -17.32
N LEU A 398 -7.50 -0.86 -17.97
CA LEU A 398 -7.46 -2.33 -17.85
C LEU A 398 -6.45 -2.97 -18.82
N ASP A 399 -6.01 -2.26 -19.87
CA ASP A 399 -5.05 -2.75 -20.83
C ASP A 399 -3.68 -3.02 -20.18
N PRO A 400 -3.17 -4.27 -20.18
CA PRO A 400 -1.89 -4.61 -19.55
C PRO A 400 -0.69 -3.83 -20.08
N ASP A 401 -0.76 -3.43 -21.37
CA ASP A 401 0.33 -2.72 -22.02
C ASP A 401 0.27 -1.21 -21.80
N LYS A 402 -0.88 -0.67 -21.40
CA LYS A 402 -1.06 0.75 -21.10
C LYS A 402 -1.08 1.03 -19.61
N ARG A 403 -2.00 0.41 -18.87
CA ARG A 403 -2.28 0.68 -17.45
C ARG A 403 -2.37 2.18 -17.17
N SER A 404 -3.09 2.87 -18.05
CA SER A 404 -3.30 4.31 -17.99
C SER A 404 -4.17 4.67 -16.79
N ILE A 405 -3.88 5.83 -16.16
CA ILE A 405 -4.67 6.35 -15.04
C ILE A 405 -5.07 7.78 -15.39
N ALA A 406 -5.65 7.91 -16.58
CA ALA A 406 -5.91 9.20 -17.19
C ALA A 406 -7.05 9.97 -16.51
N ASN A 407 -6.83 11.28 -16.32
CA ASN A 407 -7.86 12.24 -15.98
C ASN A 407 -7.69 13.50 -16.83
N GLY A 408 -8.79 13.98 -17.41
CA GLY A 408 -8.86 15.23 -18.16
C GLY A 408 -9.74 16.24 -17.42
N LEU A 409 -9.24 17.46 -17.22
CA LEU A 409 -9.98 18.54 -16.58
C LEU A 409 -10.23 19.68 -17.55
N SER A 410 -11.48 20.08 -17.72
CA SER A 410 -11.87 21.27 -18.48
C SER A 410 -12.62 22.27 -17.59
N VAL A 411 -12.41 23.56 -17.82
CA VAL A 411 -12.97 24.66 -17.03
C VAL A 411 -13.79 25.57 -17.90
N ARG A 412 -15.02 25.89 -17.48
CA ARG A 412 -15.86 26.93 -18.05
C ARG A 412 -16.05 28.03 -17.02
N PHE A 413 -15.88 29.28 -17.45
CA PHE A 413 -16.03 30.46 -16.60
C PHE A 413 -17.45 31.01 -16.64
N THR A 414 -17.77 31.91 -15.70
CA THR A 414 -19.07 32.59 -15.58
C THR A 414 -19.37 33.54 -16.73
N ASP A 415 -18.34 34.03 -17.44
CA ASP A 415 -18.48 34.84 -18.65
C ASP A 415 -18.68 34.01 -19.93
N GLY A 416 -18.72 32.67 -19.80
CA GLY A 416 -18.89 31.74 -20.91
C GLY A 416 -17.60 31.34 -21.63
N SER A 417 -16.47 31.94 -21.29
CA SER A 417 -15.16 31.49 -21.81
C SER A 417 -14.75 30.16 -21.22
N GLU A 418 -13.84 29.43 -21.90
CA GLU A 418 -13.44 28.11 -21.51
C GLU A 418 -11.91 27.97 -21.56
N LEU A 419 -11.33 27.12 -20.70
CA LEU A 419 -9.97 26.62 -20.86
C LEU A 419 -10.02 25.26 -21.55
N PRO A 420 -9.09 25.02 -22.49
CA PRO A 420 -8.91 23.70 -23.08
C PRO A 420 -8.69 22.62 -22.00
N GLU A 421 -9.09 21.39 -22.32
CA GLU A 421 -8.86 20.27 -21.44
C GLU A 421 -7.35 20.09 -21.17
N VAL A 422 -7.01 19.91 -19.90
CA VAL A 422 -5.69 19.43 -19.47
C VAL A 422 -5.84 17.96 -19.16
N LEU A 423 -5.32 17.11 -20.06
CA LEU A 423 -5.31 15.65 -19.92
C LEU A 423 -3.94 15.22 -19.43
N VAL A 424 -3.91 14.45 -18.32
CA VAL A 424 -2.70 13.74 -17.83
C VAL A 424 -3.01 12.25 -17.85
N GLU A 425 -2.24 11.50 -18.62
CA GLU A 425 -2.48 10.08 -18.83
C GLU A 425 -1.77 9.20 -17.78
N TYR A 426 -0.51 9.51 -17.48
CA TYR A 426 0.31 8.75 -16.56
C TYR A 426 0.80 9.64 -15.41
N PRO A 427 0.59 9.25 -14.14
CA PRO A 427 1.15 10.02 -13.03
C PRO A 427 2.67 9.87 -12.96
N LEU A 428 3.32 10.80 -12.29
CA LEU A 428 4.79 10.90 -12.22
C LEU A 428 5.47 9.61 -11.73
N GLY A 429 4.83 8.83 -10.89
CA GLY A 429 5.34 7.56 -10.36
C GLY A 429 5.09 6.33 -11.23
N HIS A 430 4.45 6.49 -12.40
CA HIS A 430 4.22 5.40 -13.35
C HIS A 430 5.53 4.93 -14.00
N ALA A 431 5.61 3.64 -14.37
CA ALA A 431 6.80 3.05 -15.01
C ALA A 431 7.25 3.83 -16.26
N ARG A 432 6.32 4.39 -17.05
CA ARG A 432 6.59 5.20 -18.25
C ARG A 432 7.22 6.57 -17.95
N ARG A 433 7.13 7.05 -16.70
CA ARG A 433 7.73 8.33 -16.24
C ARG A 433 8.78 8.12 -15.15
N ARG A 434 9.40 6.93 -15.11
CA ARG A 434 10.32 6.52 -14.06
C ARG A 434 11.58 7.41 -14.01
N GLU A 435 12.13 7.77 -15.15
CA GLU A 435 13.31 8.65 -15.23
C GLU A 435 13.05 10.03 -14.64
N GLU A 436 11.89 10.60 -14.92
CA GLU A 436 11.45 11.88 -14.36
C GLU A 436 11.11 11.74 -12.86
N GLY A 437 10.50 10.63 -12.49
CA GLY A 437 9.94 10.43 -11.15
C GLY A 437 10.97 10.09 -10.08
N ILE A 438 11.99 9.28 -10.36
CA ILE A 438 12.93 8.80 -9.33
C ILE A 438 13.69 9.91 -8.62
N PRO A 439 14.23 10.95 -9.30
CA PRO A 439 14.85 12.08 -8.59
C PRO A 439 13.91 12.76 -7.60
N LEU A 440 12.64 12.92 -7.96
CA LEU A 440 11.63 13.54 -7.10
C LEU A 440 11.18 12.62 -5.97
N LEU A 441 11.19 11.30 -6.16
CA LEU A 441 10.98 10.32 -5.08
C LEU A 441 12.11 10.41 -4.05
N MET A 442 13.37 10.54 -4.49
CA MET A 442 14.51 10.72 -3.61
C MET A 442 14.43 12.05 -2.83
N ASP A 443 13.96 13.12 -3.49
CA ASP A 443 13.70 14.41 -2.82
C ASP A 443 12.54 14.31 -1.82
N LYS A 444 11.50 13.54 -2.10
CA LYS A 444 10.42 13.22 -1.16
C LYS A 444 10.97 12.52 0.09
N PHE A 445 11.78 11.48 -0.08
CA PHE A 445 12.44 10.80 1.03
C PHE A 445 13.28 11.75 1.88
N ARG A 446 14.09 12.61 1.22
CA ARG A 446 14.91 13.61 1.93
C ARG A 446 14.06 14.60 2.74
N ARG A 447 12.93 15.07 2.21
CA ARG A 447 12.00 15.94 2.95
C ARG A 447 11.44 15.25 4.18
N HIS A 448 10.99 14.00 4.06
CA HIS A 448 10.46 13.23 5.18
C HIS A 448 11.51 12.99 6.27
N LEU A 449 12.78 12.75 5.89
CA LEU A 449 13.89 12.70 6.86
C LEU A 449 14.06 14.03 7.60
N ALA A 450 13.94 15.16 6.87
CA ALA A 450 14.14 16.49 7.45
C ALA A 450 13.06 16.87 8.47
N HIS A 451 11.84 16.38 8.30
CA HIS A 451 10.76 16.59 9.27
C HIS A 451 10.97 15.79 10.56
N ARG A 452 11.75 14.70 10.51
CA ARG A 452 11.88 13.79 11.67
C ARG A 452 13.20 13.87 12.42
N PHE A 453 14.31 14.11 11.72
CA PHE A 453 15.65 13.94 12.29
C PHE A 453 16.50 15.22 12.25
N PRO A 454 17.45 15.39 13.20
CA PRO A 454 18.48 16.43 13.11
C PRO A 454 19.37 16.24 11.86
N THR A 455 19.93 17.32 11.32
CA THR A 455 20.71 17.34 10.07
C THR A 455 21.81 16.26 10.02
N ALA A 456 22.56 16.08 11.11
CA ALA A 456 23.62 15.06 11.15
C ALA A 456 23.10 13.63 10.99
N GLN A 457 21.90 13.32 11.53
CA GLN A 457 21.28 12.02 11.36
C GLN A 457 20.69 11.84 9.96
N GLN A 458 20.06 12.89 9.41
CA GLN A 458 19.61 12.91 8.02
C GLN A 458 20.74 12.54 7.07
N GLN A 459 21.93 13.16 7.25
CA GLN A 459 23.10 12.90 6.42
C GLN A 459 23.59 11.45 6.52
N ARG A 460 23.59 10.86 7.71
CA ARG A 460 23.96 9.44 7.90
C ARG A 460 22.98 8.50 7.20
N ILE A 461 21.68 8.70 7.40
CA ILE A 461 20.64 7.90 6.73
C ILE A 461 20.74 8.04 5.22
N TRP A 462 20.87 9.29 4.73
CA TRP A 462 20.98 9.58 3.31
C TRP A 462 22.21 8.90 2.69
N ALA A 463 23.39 9.05 3.30
CA ALA A 463 24.61 8.44 2.80
C ALA A 463 24.53 6.92 2.73
N ALA A 464 23.95 6.27 3.76
CA ALA A 464 23.73 4.83 3.77
C ALA A 464 22.72 4.36 2.70
N SER A 465 21.80 5.24 2.28
CA SER A 465 20.71 4.91 1.35
C SER A 465 21.07 5.12 -0.13
N LEU A 466 22.14 5.86 -0.44
CA LEU A 466 22.47 6.24 -1.83
C LEU A 466 23.05 5.10 -2.65
N ASP A 467 23.91 4.26 -2.06
CA ASP A 467 24.53 3.16 -2.76
C ASP A 467 23.77 1.85 -2.50
N PRO A 468 23.03 1.33 -3.51
CA PRO A 468 22.23 0.12 -3.35
C PRO A 468 23.06 -1.11 -2.94
N VAL A 469 24.32 -1.21 -3.35
CA VAL A 469 25.18 -2.36 -3.07
C VAL A 469 25.61 -2.35 -1.60
N THR A 470 26.09 -1.22 -1.12
CA THR A 470 26.49 -1.04 0.28
C THR A 470 25.29 -1.20 1.20
N LEU A 471 24.14 -0.61 0.83
CA LEU A 471 22.90 -0.74 1.60
C LEU A 471 22.46 -2.21 1.69
N ALA A 472 22.43 -2.93 0.56
CA ALA A 472 22.00 -4.33 0.53
C ALA A 472 22.86 -5.24 1.44
N ALA A 473 24.15 -4.95 1.58
CA ALA A 473 25.06 -5.69 2.43
C ALA A 473 24.98 -5.34 3.93
N MET A 474 24.32 -4.24 4.28
CA MET A 474 24.21 -3.76 5.66
C MET A 474 23.33 -4.69 6.50
N PRO A 475 23.72 -5.05 7.75
CA PRO A 475 22.83 -5.74 8.68
C PRO A 475 21.53 -4.95 8.90
N VAL A 476 20.39 -5.65 8.94
CA VAL A 476 19.08 -5.00 9.14
C VAL A 476 19.04 -4.20 10.44
N THR A 477 19.65 -4.74 11.50
CA THR A 477 19.73 -4.04 12.80
C THR A 477 20.43 -2.70 12.70
N ASP A 478 21.56 -2.66 11.98
CA ASP A 478 22.33 -1.42 11.80
C ASP A 478 21.56 -0.41 10.98
N TYR A 479 20.86 -0.87 9.94
CA TYR A 479 20.00 -0.01 9.13
C TYR A 479 18.84 0.56 9.92
N VAL A 480 18.13 -0.25 10.69
CA VAL A 480 17.00 0.19 11.53
C VAL A 480 17.50 1.17 12.61
N ASP A 481 18.68 0.94 13.17
CA ASP A 481 19.25 1.78 14.22
C ASP A 481 19.61 3.19 13.72
N LEU A 482 19.81 3.39 12.41
CA LEU A 482 19.96 4.73 11.83
C LEU A 482 18.73 5.62 12.06
N TYR A 483 17.54 5.02 12.17
CA TYR A 483 16.27 5.72 12.31
C TYR A 483 15.80 5.90 13.75
N LEU A 484 16.61 5.57 14.74
CA LEU A 484 16.23 5.81 16.14
C LEU A 484 16.36 7.29 16.48
N PRO A 485 15.37 7.88 17.17
CA PRO A 485 15.51 9.24 17.70
C PRO A 485 16.70 9.32 18.65
N GLY A 486 17.47 10.39 18.56
CA GLY A 486 18.61 10.65 19.44
C GLY A 486 18.18 11.00 20.87
#